data_b9eda0d494f2c8cba3a29d0a0f898d94
#
_entry.id   b9eda0d494f2c8cba3a29d0a0f898d94
#
_cell.length_a   1.000
_cell.length_b   1.000
_cell.length_c   1.000
_cell.angle_alpha   90.00
_cell.angle_beta   90.00
_cell.angle_gamma   90.00
#
_symmetry.space_group_name_H-M   'P 1'
#
loop_
_entity.id
_entity.type
_entity.pdbx_description
1 polymer ?
#
loop_
_entity_poly.entity_id
_entity_poly.type
_entity_poly.pdbx_seq_one_letter_code
_entity_poly.pdbx_strand_id
1 'polypeptide(L)'
;MNKYVENPSAWTAPVIPEKIPQGDMPGDKIEIGEDHINKANLIFRELLGQIRELKKEDADRKIVLTVCGGSGVGKSETASLLSFYFNQIGMKAYTLSGDNYPHRIPKYNDAERLHVFRESAIRGMVKDGTFTKERFDIIHERQIAGMDADPKLKESYDW
;
A
#
# COMPACT_ATOMS: atom_id res chain seq x y z
N MET A 1 14.72 5.84 -27.80
CA MET A 1 14.54 5.45 -26.37
C MET A 1 14.83 6.68 -25.50
N ASN A 2 14.28 6.79 -24.31
CA ASN A 2 14.53 7.93 -23.40
C ASN A 2 15.99 7.91 -22.91
N LYS A 3 16.67 9.07 -22.88
CA LYS A 3 18.11 9.17 -22.54
C LYS A 3 18.45 8.61 -21.14
N TYR A 4 17.53 8.69 -20.18
CA TYR A 4 17.72 8.17 -18.84
C TYR A 4 17.46 6.65 -18.75
N VAL A 5 16.65 6.11 -19.66
CA VAL A 5 16.51 4.67 -19.82
C VAL A 5 17.77 4.08 -20.46
N GLU A 6 18.37 4.77 -21.44
CA GLU A 6 19.64 4.36 -22.04
C GLU A 6 20.80 4.42 -21.06
N ASN A 7 20.85 5.46 -20.24
CA ASN A 7 21.87 5.65 -19.20
C ASN A 7 21.23 5.99 -17.84
N PRO A 8 20.81 4.99 -17.04
CA PRO A 8 20.22 5.21 -15.74
C PRO A 8 21.07 5.99 -14.75
N SER A 9 22.40 5.89 -14.88
CA SER A 9 23.33 6.61 -14.01
C SER A 9 23.34 8.13 -14.22
N ALA A 10 22.87 8.60 -15.38
CA ALA A 10 22.75 10.02 -15.67
C ALA A 10 21.51 10.67 -15.02
N TRP A 11 20.61 9.87 -14.46
CA TRP A 11 19.43 10.42 -13.79
C TRP A 11 19.78 10.99 -12.42
N THR A 12 19.29 12.18 -12.15
CA THR A 12 19.35 12.84 -10.86
C THR A 12 17.94 13.17 -10.40
N ALA A 13 17.67 13.00 -9.10
CA ALA A 13 16.37 13.27 -8.53
C ALA A 13 15.98 14.75 -8.71
N PRO A 14 14.80 15.05 -9.23
CA PRO A 14 14.31 16.42 -9.32
C PRO A 14 13.92 16.94 -7.94
N VAL A 15 13.79 18.25 -7.82
CA VAL A 15 13.17 18.88 -6.65
C VAL A 15 11.70 18.49 -6.63
N ILE A 16 11.24 17.95 -5.50
CA ILE A 16 9.85 17.55 -5.31
C ILE A 16 9.03 18.78 -4.93
N PRO A 17 7.99 19.15 -5.68
CA PRO A 17 7.09 20.24 -5.30
C PRO A 17 6.25 19.83 -4.09
N GLU A 18 5.70 20.81 -3.39
CA GLU A 18 4.83 20.59 -2.23
C GLU A 18 3.63 19.65 -2.53
N LYS A 19 3.16 19.68 -3.79
CA LYS A 19 2.07 18.82 -4.25
C LYS A 19 2.45 18.15 -5.56
N ILE A 20 2.35 16.83 -5.58
CA ILE A 20 2.47 16.02 -6.79
C ILE A 20 1.14 15.29 -7.08
N PRO A 21 0.85 14.95 -8.35
CA PRO A 21 -0.32 14.15 -8.68
C PRO A 21 -0.30 12.82 -7.93
N GLN A 22 -1.43 12.46 -7.34
CA GLN A 22 -1.63 11.21 -6.62
C GLN A 22 -2.74 10.41 -7.30
N GLY A 23 -2.62 9.08 -7.21
CA GLY A 23 -3.61 8.17 -7.77
C GLY A 23 -4.61 7.63 -6.73
N ASP A 24 -4.58 8.12 -5.50
CA ASP A 24 -5.42 7.64 -4.41
C ASP A 24 -6.82 8.24 -4.40
N MET A 25 -7.66 7.77 -3.48
CA MET A 25 -9.04 8.20 -3.36
C MET A 25 -9.13 9.71 -3.08
N PRO A 26 -10.15 10.39 -3.62
CA PRO A 26 -10.41 11.77 -3.27
C PRO A 26 -10.57 11.93 -1.75
N GLY A 27 -9.75 12.81 -1.16
CA GLY A 27 -9.75 13.06 0.29
C GLY A 27 -8.62 12.38 1.06
N ASP A 28 -7.94 11.40 0.48
CA ASP A 28 -6.74 10.83 1.08
C ASP A 28 -5.59 11.86 1.05
N LYS A 29 -4.89 11.95 2.18
CA LYS A 29 -3.71 12.80 2.31
C LYS A 29 -2.47 11.94 2.18
N ILE A 30 -1.68 12.20 1.15
CA ILE A 30 -0.36 11.61 0.99
C ILE A 30 0.66 12.59 1.59
N GLU A 31 1.40 12.13 2.59
CA GLU A 31 2.47 12.89 3.24
C GLU A 31 3.83 12.33 2.82
N ILE A 32 4.48 13.00 1.88
CA ILE A 32 5.79 12.59 1.37
C ILE A 32 6.88 13.14 2.27
N GLY A 33 7.50 12.26 3.04
CA GLY A 33 8.69 12.55 3.84
C GLY A 33 9.99 12.21 3.13
N GLU A 34 11.10 12.60 3.75
CA GLU A 34 12.46 12.39 3.24
C GLU A 34 12.78 10.91 2.98
N ASP A 35 12.31 10.02 3.85
CA ASP A 35 12.46 8.57 3.69
C ASP A 35 11.79 8.03 2.43
N HIS A 36 10.61 8.54 2.09
CA HIS A 36 9.90 8.16 0.87
C HIS A 36 10.69 8.61 -0.37
N ILE A 37 11.24 9.83 -0.34
CA ILE A 37 12.04 10.38 -1.43
C ILE A 37 13.31 9.54 -1.62
N ASN A 38 14.03 9.24 -0.55
CA ASN A 38 15.26 8.45 -0.61
C ASN A 38 15.01 7.04 -1.16
N LYS A 39 13.96 6.37 -0.69
CA LYS A 39 13.56 5.05 -1.20
C LYS A 39 13.18 5.11 -2.68
N ALA A 40 12.34 6.08 -3.07
CA ALA A 40 11.91 6.24 -4.45
C ALA A 40 13.10 6.53 -5.39
N ASN A 41 14.10 7.31 -4.95
CA ASN A 41 15.31 7.60 -5.71
C ASN A 41 16.15 6.33 -6.01
N LEU A 42 16.30 5.47 -5.01
CA LEU A 42 17.00 4.19 -5.18
C LEU A 42 16.24 3.27 -6.13
N ILE A 43 14.93 3.11 -5.90
CA ILE A 43 14.06 2.26 -6.70
C ILE A 43 14.02 2.75 -8.16
N PHE A 44 13.92 4.05 -8.39
CA PHE A 44 13.75 4.60 -9.73
C PHE A 44 14.96 4.33 -10.64
N ARG A 45 16.18 4.43 -10.11
CA ARG A 45 17.39 4.10 -10.87
C ARG A 45 17.43 2.64 -11.31
N GLU A 46 17.05 1.75 -10.42
CA GLU A 46 16.96 0.31 -10.70
C GLU A 46 15.88 0.04 -11.76
N LEU A 47 14.72 0.68 -11.64
CA LEU A 47 13.63 0.56 -12.60
C LEU A 47 14.02 1.01 -14.00
N LEU A 48 14.78 2.10 -14.14
CA LEU A 48 15.26 2.56 -15.44
C LEU A 48 16.12 1.49 -16.12
N GLY A 49 16.97 0.80 -15.36
CA GLY A 49 17.77 -0.33 -15.84
C GLY A 49 16.90 -1.50 -16.30
N GLN A 50 15.92 -1.89 -15.52
CA GLN A 50 14.99 -2.99 -15.86
C GLN A 50 14.14 -2.63 -17.10
N ILE A 51 13.65 -1.39 -17.19
CA ILE A 51 12.89 -0.90 -18.35
C ILE A 51 13.76 -0.93 -19.60
N ARG A 52 15.04 -0.58 -19.49
CA ARG A 52 15.98 -0.67 -20.62
C ARG A 52 16.05 -2.08 -21.18
N GLU A 53 16.21 -3.08 -20.30
CA GLU A 53 16.29 -4.47 -20.73
C GLU A 53 14.98 -4.94 -21.39
N LEU A 54 13.83 -4.63 -20.79
CA LEU A 54 12.53 -4.98 -21.35
C LEU A 54 12.28 -4.31 -22.73
N LYS A 55 12.73 -3.08 -22.92
CA LYS A 55 12.57 -2.36 -24.20
C LYS A 55 13.58 -2.74 -25.28
N LYS A 56 14.62 -3.49 -24.96
CA LYS A 56 15.48 -4.13 -25.99
C LYS A 56 14.74 -5.23 -26.72
N GLU A 57 13.85 -5.95 -26.01
CA GLU A 57 13.05 -7.01 -26.60
C GLU A 57 11.90 -6.45 -27.46
N ASP A 58 11.26 -5.39 -26.99
CA ASP A 58 10.14 -4.70 -27.64
C ASP A 58 10.15 -3.22 -27.25
N ALA A 59 10.52 -2.36 -28.19
CA ALA A 59 10.64 -0.92 -27.99
C ALA A 59 9.30 -0.25 -27.63
N ASP A 60 8.19 -0.78 -28.12
CA ASP A 60 6.84 -0.24 -27.94
C ASP A 60 6.12 -0.85 -26.72
N ARG A 61 6.77 -1.79 -26.05
CA ARG A 61 6.21 -2.46 -24.87
C ARG A 61 5.73 -1.47 -23.82
N LYS A 62 4.47 -1.60 -23.43
CA LYS A 62 3.91 -0.87 -22.29
C LYS A 62 4.42 -1.49 -21.00
N ILE A 63 4.84 -0.64 -20.07
CA ILE A 63 5.37 -1.07 -18.77
C ILE A 63 4.27 -0.91 -17.73
N VAL A 64 4.02 -1.97 -16.98
CA VAL A 64 3.18 -1.95 -15.78
C VAL A 64 4.09 -2.16 -14.58
N LEU A 65 4.08 -1.20 -13.67
CA LEU A 65 4.81 -1.24 -12.41
C LEU A 65 3.82 -1.47 -11.27
N THR A 66 3.99 -2.56 -10.54
CA THR A 66 3.14 -2.86 -9.37
C THR A 66 3.87 -2.47 -8.09
N VAL A 67 3.24 -1.61 -7.28
CA VAL A 67 3.70 -1.25 -5.93
C VAL A 67 2.80 -1.95 -4.92
N CYS A 68 3.35 -2.92 -4.18
CA CYS A 68 2.60 -3.72 -3.21
C CYS A 68 3.32 -3.77 -1.86
N GLY A 69 2.58 -4.09 -0.81
CA GLY A 69 3.09 -4.18 0.57
C GLY A 69 1.97 -4.07 1.59
N GLY A 70 2.31 -4.20 2.86
CA GLY A 70 1.39 -4.06 3.99
C GLY A 70 0.76 -2.66 4.09
N SER A 71 -0.22 -2.51 4.96
CA SER A 71 -0.81 -1.19 5.25
C SER A 71 0.20 -0.28 5.95
N GLY A 72 0.21 1.01 5.63
CA GLY A 72 1.04 2.02 6.29
C GLY A 72 2.54 1.99 5.95
N VAL A 73 2.98 1.24 4.93
CA VAL A 73 4.42 1.15 4.55
C VAL A 73 4.87 2.19 3.52
N GLY A 74 4.03 3.14 3.16
CA GLY A 74 4.37 4.20 2.20
C GLY A 74 4.21 3.82 0.72
N LYS A 75 3.27 2.91 0.39
CA LYS A 75 3.02 2.51 -1.02
C LYS A 75 2.53 3.66 -1.88
N SER A 76 1.55 4.39 -1.40
CA SER A 76 0.92 5.50 -2.13
C SER A 76 1.91 6.63 -2.36
N GLU A 77 2.71 6.95 -1.36
CA GLU A 77 3.80 7.93 -1.42
C GLU A 77 4.84 7.52 -2.47
N THR A 78 5.29 6.26 -2.40
CA THR A 78 6.27 5.72 -3.35
C THR A 78 5.73 5.69 -4.78
N ALA A 79 4.49 5.21 -4.98
CA ALA A 79 3.86 5.14 -6.30
C ALA A 79 3.71 6.54 -6.93
N SER A 80 3.30 7.54 -6.13
CA SER A 80 3.16 8.93 -6.57
C SER A 80 4.50 9.54 -6.97
N LEU A 81 5.56 9.31 -6.18
CA LEU A 81 6.91 9.75 -6.51
C LEU A 81 7.44 9.11 -7.79
N LEU A 82 7.29 7.80 -7.96
CA LEU A 82 7.74 7.10 -9.16
C LEU A 82 7.00 7.62 -10.41
N SER A 83 5.67 7.79 -10.32
CA SER A 83 4.88 8.38 -11.41
C SER A 83 5.34 9.80 -11.74
N PHE A 84 5.60 10.62 -10.73
CA PHE A 84 6.15 11.96 -10.88
C PHE A 84 7.50 11.93 -11.61
N TYR A 85 8.44 11.06 -11.21
CA TYR A 85 9.76 10.94 -11.83
C TYR A 85 9.67 10.52 -13.31
N PHE A 86 8.82 9.55 -13.63
CA PHE A 86 8.59 9.16 -15.03
C PHE A 86 8.07 10.33 -15.86
N ASN A 87 7.12 11.10 -15.35
CA ASN A 87 6.58 12.26 -16.04
C ASN A 87 7.64 13.36 -16.22
N GLN A 88 8.52 13.59 -15.23
CA GLN A 88 9.62 14.56 -15.33
C GLN A 88 10.64 14.20 -16.42
N ILE A 89 10.86 12.94 -16.67
CA ILE A 89 11.74 12.50 -17.76
C ILE A 89 11.01 12.34 -19.10
N GLY A 90 9.74 12.74 -19.21
CA GLY A 90 8.96 12.67 -20.43
C GLY A 90 8.38 11.28 -20.75
N MET A 91 8.40 10.36 -19.80
CA MET A 91 7.71 9.06 -19.90
C MET A 91 6.35 9.18 -19.22
N LYS A 92 5.28 9.30 -20.02
CA LYS A 92 3.92 9.46 -19.50
C LYS A 92 3.57 8.30 -18.57
N ALA A 93 3.30 8.61 -17.31
CA ALA A 93 2.89 7.66 -16.29
C ALA A 93 1.75 8.22 -15.44
N TYR A 94 0.91 7.36 -14.95
CA TYR A 94 -0.12 7.67 -13.97
C TYR A 94 -0.29 6.51 -13.00
N THR A 95 -0.74 6.82 -11.80
CA THR A 95 -0.96 5.85 -10.75
C THR A 95 -2.42 5.39 -10.74
N LEU A 96 -2.62 4.09 -10.68
CA LEU A 96 -3.91 3.48 -10.39
C LEU A 96 -3.85 2.89 -8.98
N SER A 97 -4.59 3.45 -8.04
CA SER A 97 -4.73 2.87 -6.72
C SER A 97 -5.79 1.76 -6.73
N GLY A 98 -5.44 0.59 -6.18
CA GLY A 98 -6.41 -0.48 -5.96
C GLY A 98 -7.57 -0.05 -5.05
N ASP A 99 -7.32 0.91 -4.17
CA ASP A 99 -8.32 1.47 -3.26
C ASP A 99 -9.41 2.30 -3.97
N ASN A 100 -9.17 2.71 -5.23
CA ASN A 100 -10.19 3.36 -6.06
C ASN A 100 -11.22 2.38 -6.67
N TYR A 101 -10.96 1.07 -6.60
CA TYR A 101 -11.80 0.02 -7.20
C TYR A 101 -12.31 -1.01 -6.18
N PRO A 102 -12.51 -0.68 -4.91
CA PRO A 102 -13.00 -1.68 -3.99
C PRO A 102 -14.50 -1.87 -4.18
N HIS A 103 -14.93 -3.12 -4.05
CA HIS A 103 -16.25 -3.38 -3.52
C HIS A 103 -16.33 -2.99 -2.04
N ARG A 104 -15.74 -1.84 -1.69
CA ARG A 104 -15.70 -1.40 -0.31
C ARG A 104 -16.91 -0.54 -0.01
N ILE A 105 -17.96 -1.22 0.41
CA ILE A 105 -18.99 -0.56 1.20
C ILE A 105 -18.56 -0.79 2.66
N PRO A 106 -18.00 0.20 3.37
CA PRO A 106 -17.47 0.03 4.72
C PRO A 106 -18.47 -0.64 5.66
N LYS A 107 -19.74 -0.28 5.53
CA LYS A 107 -20.85 -0.85 6.28
C LYS A 107 -20.91 -2.40 6.24
N TYR A 108 -20.51 -3.00 5.11
CA TYR A 108 -20.56 -4.46 4.96
C TYR A 108 -19.19 -5.10 5.07
N ASN A 109 -18.17 -4.47 4.51
CA ASN A 109 -16.85 -5.07 4.42
C ASN A 109 -16.04 -4.95 5.70
N ASP A 110 -16.26 -3.90 6.52
CA ASP A 110 -15.48 -3.71 7.74
C ASP A 110 -15.89 -4.74 8.81
N ALA A 111 -17.16 -5.10 8.89
CA ALA A 111 -17.63 -6.18 9.76
C ALA A 111 -17.03 -7.53 9.32
N GLU A 112 -17.07 -7.85 8.03
CA GLU A 112 -16.51 -9.08 7.46
C GLU A 112 -14.99 -9.15 7.67
N ARG A 113 -14.26 -8.06 7.41
CA ARG A 113 -12.80 -8.01 7.66
C ARG A 113 -12.46 -8.24 9.12
N LEU A 114 -13.23 -7.65 10.04
CA LEU A 114 -13.01 -7.82 11.46
C LEU A 114 -13.28 -9.27 11.89
N HIS A 115 -14.35 -9.88 11.36
CA HIS A 115 -14.68 -11.29 11.57
C HIS A 115 -13.55 -12.20 11.11
N VAL A 116 -13.13 -12.07 9.85
CA VAL A 116 -12.03 -12.87 9.26
C VAL A 116 -10.72 -12.69 10.04
N PHE A 117 -10.41 -11.46 10.46
CA PHE A 117 -9.21 -11.18 11.25
C PHE A 117 -9.24 -11.91 12.60
N ARG A 118 -10.36 -11.85 13.33
CA ARG A 118 -10.54 -12.50 14.63
C ARG A 118 -10.47 -14.01 14.52
N GLU A 119 -11.20 -14.59 13.57
CA GLU A 119 -11.20 -16.01 13.31
C GLU A 119 -9.80 -16.52 12.95
N SER A 120 -9.10 -15.82 12.07
CA SER A 120 -7.73 -16.16 11.67
C SER A 120 -6.74 -16.10 12.83
N ALA A 121 -6.90 -15.11 13.73
CA ALA A 121 -6.06 -14.99 14.92
C ALA A 121 -6.27 -16.17 15.86
N ILE A 122 -7.52 -16.57 16.14
CA ILE A 122 -7.83 -17.73 16.98
C ILE A 122 -7.33 -19.03 16.35
N ARG A 123 -7.59 -19.23 15.06
CA ARG A 123 -7.10 -20.41 14.33
C ARG A 123 -5.57 -20.50 14.33
N GLY A 124 -4.88 -19.35 14.19
CA GLY A 124 -3.42 -19.27 14.31
C GLY A 124 -2.94 -19.71 15.69
N MET A 125 -3.51 -19.17 16.75
CA MET A 125 -3.17 -19.53 18.13
C MET A 125 -3.41 -21.01 18.43
N VAL A 126 -4.50 -21.59 17.93
CA VAL A 126 -4.78 -23.02 18.08
C VAL A 126 -3.74 -23.85 17.33
N LYS A 127 -3.43 -23.51 16.09
CA LYS A 127 -2.44 -24.19 15.27
C LYS A 127 -1.05 -24.17 15.90
N ASP A 128 -0.66 -23.04 16.48
CA ASP A 128 0.66 -22.85 17.09
C ASP A 128 0.70 -23.34 18.55
N GLY A 129 -0.39 -23.91 19.09
CA GLY A 129 -0.48 -24.39 20.47
C GLY A 129 -0.43 -23.27 21.52
N THR A 130 -0.65 -22.03 21.09
CA THR A 130 -0.61 -20.86 22.00
C THR A 130 -1.98 -20.44 22.50
N PHE A 131 -3.06 -21.09 22.08
CA PHE A 131 -4.40 -20.87 22.56
C PHE A 131 -4.59 -21.59 23.91
N THR A 132 -4.46 -20.86 25.01
CA THR A 132 -4.62 -21.37 26.36
C THR A 132 -5.87 -20.79 27.02
N LYS A 133 -6.34 -21.44 28.10
CA LYS A 133 -7.47 -20.95 28.87
C LYS A 133 -7.23 -19.53 29.39
N GLU A 134 -6.05 -19.22 29.89
CA GLU A 134 -5.66 -17.89 30.36
C GLU A 134 -5.78 -16.82 29.27
N ARG A 135 -5.30 -17.13 28.07
CA ARG A 135 -5.41 -16.19 26.92
C ARG A 135 -6.85 -16.00 26.49
N PHE A 136 -7.63 -17.08 26.48
CA PHE A 136 -9.06 -16.99 26.22
C PHE A 136 -9.76 -16.10 27.24
N ASP A 137 -9.51 -16.30 28.52
CA ASP A 137 -10.12 -15.51 29.61
C ASP A 137 -9.78 -14.01 29.44
N ILE A 138 -8.52 -13.67 29.13
CA ILE A 138 -8.09 -12.30 28.86
C ILE A 138 -8.81 -11.69 27.66
N ILE A 139 -8.92 -12.43 26.56
CA ILE A 139 -9.61 -11.96 25.35
C ILE A 139 -11.08 -11.74 25.65
N HIS A 140 -11.70 -12.68 26.34
CA HIS A 140 -13.12 -12.62 26.71
C HIS A 140 -13.44 -11.45 27.64
N GLU A 141 -12.65 -11.24 28.67
CA GLU A 141 -12.79 -10.08 29.57
C GLU A 141 -12.67 -8.75 28.83
N ARG A 142 -11.69 -8.64 27.92
CA ARG A 142 -11.52 -7.43 27.09
C ARG A 142 -12.67 -7.21 26.12
N GLN A 143 -13.25 -8.26 25.59
CA GLN A 143 -14.43 -8.18 24.73
C GLN A 143 -15.64 -7.67 25.49
N ILE A 144 -15.91 -8.22 26.68
CA ILE A 144 -17.00 -7.78 27.56
C ILE A 144 -16.81 -6.31 27.93
N ALA A 145 -15.62 -5.92 28.38
CA ALA A 145 -15.32 -4.53 28.71
C ALA A 145 -15.50 -3.58 27.53
N GLY A 146 -15.13 -4.01 26.32
CA GLY A 146 -15.34 -3.24 25.10
C GLY A 146 -16.82 -3.08 24.75
N MET A 147 -17.63 -4.12 24.90
CA MET A 147 -19.08 -4.08 24.67
C MET A 147 -19.81 -3.18 25.66
N ASP A 148 -19.37 -3.18 26.90
CA ASP A 148 -19.94 -2.30 27.94
C ASP A 148 -19.58 -0.83 27.71
N ALA A 149 -18.38 -0.56 27.19
CA ALA A 149 -17.92 0.79 26.88
C ALA A 149 -18.57 1.38 25.61
N ASP A 150 -18.89 0.55 24.60
CA ASP A 150 -19.53 0.98 23.35
C ASP A 150 -20.59 -0.05 22.90
N PRO A 151 -21.88 0.25 23.13
CA PRO A 151 -22.97 -0.63 22.72
C PRO A 151 -23.02 -0.97 21.20
N LYS A 152 -22.44 -0.13 20.34
CA LYS A 152 -22.34 -0.42 18.91
C LYS A 152 -21.38 -1.57 18.61
N LEU A 153 -20.39 -1.79 19.48
CA LEU A 153 -19.50 -2.95 19.38
C LEU A 153 -20.21 -4.26 19.71
N LYS A 154 -21.29 -4.23 20.50
CA LYS A 154 -22.07 -5.43 20.81
C LYS A 154 -22.62 -6.10 19.56
N GLU A 155 -23.17 -5.33 18.63
CA GLU A 155 -23.68 -5.85 17.35
C GLU A 155 -22.58 -6.50 16.49
N SER A 156 -21.33 -6.12 16.68
CA SER A 156 -20.18 -6.69 15.94
C SER A 156 -19.60 -7.94 16.59
N TYR A 157 -20.05 -8.32 17.81
CA TYR A 157 -19.59 -9.49 18.56
C TYR A 157 -20.62 -10.62 18.63
N ASP A 158 -21.84 -10.40 18.11
CA ASP A 158 -22.87 -11.43 17.98
C ASP A 158 -22.50 -12.44 16.88
N TRP A 159 -21.70 -13.43 17.25
CA TRP A 159 -21.32 -14.56 16.38
C TRP A 159 -20.98 -15.82 17.19
#